data_953ca32caea420bab9524d28dad94451
#
_entry.id   953ca32caea420bab9524d28dad94451
#
_cell.length_a   1.000
_cell.length_b   1.000
_cell.length_c   1.000
_cell.angle_alpha   90.00
_cell.angle_beta   90.00
_cell.angle_gamma   90.00
#
_symmetry.space_group_name_H-M   'P 1'
#
loop_
_entity.id
_entity.type
_entity.pdbx_description
1 polymer ?
#
loop_
_entity_poly.entity_id
_entity_poly.type
_entity_poly.pdbx_seq_one_letter_code
_entity_poly.pdbx_strand_id
1 'polypeptide(L)'
;MASPAIIKKIFIIVRLQHATIVITRIVQKGAGIMAEHILVVDDEKDIANLVAVYLKNEGYEVTTALSGTDALACIDSTRFDLAVLDVMLPDTDGFQLCAHIREKYQYPIIMLTAKGEAHDKINGLTLGADDYVTKPFLPLELVARVKAQLRRYKRYNAPVTEDVLLQNRGLVMNTSTHVCTLNEVPLALTPTEFAILKVLLQNEGAVVSAESIFRTIWPEEHYTKNNSISVHIRKLREKMNDSFENPKYIRTVWGCGYKIEK
;
A
#
# COMPACT_ATOMS: atom_id res chain seq x y z
N MET A 1 41.39 -1.34 9.91
CA MET A 1 41.45 -2.28 8.78
C MET A 1 40.75 -3.57 9.20
N ALA A 2 39.73 -4.00 8.47
CA ALA A 2 39.01 -5.25 8.80
C ALA A 2 39.89 -6.47 8.52
N SER A 3 39.88 -7.46 9.42
CA SER A 3 40.65 -8.71 9.29
C SER A 3 40.28 -9.46 8.02
N PRO A 4 41.25 -10.10 7.33
CA PRO A 4 40.98 -10.91 6.12
C PRO A 4 39.92 -12.00 6.34
N ALA A 5 39.75 -12.49 7.55
CA ALA A 5 38.69 -13.44 7.94
C ALA A 5 37.29 -12.84 7.91
N ILE A 6 37.15 -11.57 8.25
CA ILE A 6 35.87 -10.84 8.22
C ILE A 6 35.48 -10.58 6.76
N ILE A 7 36.43 -10.18 5.92
CA ILE A 7 36.18 -9.95 4.49
C ILE A 7 35.75 -11.24 3.79
N LYS A 8 36.40 -12.39 4.09
CA LYS A 8 35.99 -13.70 3.58
C LYS A 8 34.60 -14.12 4.03
N LYS A 9 34.23 -13.87 5.30
CA LYS A 9 32.88 -14.17 5.79
C LYS A 9 31.82 -13.31 5.09
N ILE A 10 32.07 -12.01 4.91
CA ILE A 10 31.16 -11.11 4.19
C ILE A 10 31.00 -11.58 2.73
N PHE A 11 32.10 -11.97 2.05
CA PHE A 11 32.05 -12.45 0.67
C PHE A 11 31.26 -13.77 0.53
N ILE A 12 31.35 -14.67 1.51
CA ILE A 12 30.55 -15.91 1.54
C ILE A 12 29.09 -15.63 1.78
N ILE A 13 28.74 -14.72 2.69
CA ILE A 13 27.34 -14.34 2.98
C ILE A 13 26.70 -13.70 1.75
N VAL A 14 27.40 -12.80 1.06
CA VAL A 14 26.91 -12.16 -0.19
C VAL A 14 26.74 -13.20 -1.30
N ARG A 15 27.64 -14.17 -1.44
CA ARG A 15 27.51 -15.26 -2.42
C ARG A 15 26.35 -16.20 -2.10
N LEU A 16 26.12 -16.54 -0.83
CA LEU A 16 24.99 -17.36 -0.39
C LEU A 16 23.65 -16.65 -0.62
N GLN A 17 23.58 -15.35 -0.34
CA GLN A 17 22.39 -14.54 -0.66
C GLN A 17 22.12 -14.48 -2.16
N HIS A 18 23.16 -14.29 -3.00
CA HIS A 18 23.01 -14.33 -4.46
C HIS A 18 22.56 -15.71 -4.96
N ALA A 19 23.12 -16.79 -4.41
CA ALA A 19 22.71 -18.16 -4.77
C ALA A 19 21.25 -18.44 -4.37
N THR A 20 20.83 -17.98 -3.20
CA THR A 20 19.44 -18.12 -2.73
C THR A 20 18.49 -17.35 -3.65
N ILE A 21 18.83 -16.13 -4.05
CA ILE A 21 18.04 -15.31 -4.98
C ILE A 21 17.92 -16.00 -6.34
N VAL A 22 19.04 -16.56 -6.86
CA VAL A 22 19.05 -17.28 -8.16
C VAL A 22 18.21 -18.56 -8.08
N ILE A 23 18.32 -19.34 -7.00
CA ILE A 23 17.52 -20.55 -6.80
C ILE A 23 16.04 -20.22 -6.67
N THR A 24 15.69 -19.17 -5.92
CA THR A 24 14.30 -18.69 -5.80
C THR A 24 13.74 -18.26 -7.16
N ARG A 25 14.54 -17.56 -7.99
CA ARG A 25 14.17 -17.21 -9.38
C ARG A 25 13.93 -18.43 -10.27
N ILE A 26 14.77 -19.47 -10.15
CA ILE A 26 14.62 -20.70 -10.94
C ILE A 26 13.38 -21.47 -10.50
N VAL A 27 13.11 -21.54 -9.20
CA VAL A 27 11.91 -22.20 -8.64
C VAL A 27 10.66 -21.44 -9.01
N GLN A 28 10.66 -20.11 -8.96
CA GLN A 28 9.52 -19.27 -9.38
C GLN A 28 9.22 -19.39 -10.87
N LYS A 29 10.25 -19.43 -11.74
CA LYS A 29 10.06 -19.68 -13.18
C LYS A 29 9.53 -21.09 -13.48
N GLY A 30 9.89 -22.09 -12.69
CA GLY A 30 9.39 -23.46 -12.83
C GLY A 30 7.96 -23.67 -12.35
N ALA A 31 7.46 -22.80 -11.46
CA ALA A 31 6.12 -22.89 -10.89
C ALA A 31 5.04 -22.07 -11.65
N GLY A 32 5.40 -21.39 -12.74
CA GLY A 32 4.45 -20.55 -13.50
C GLY A 32 3.99 -19.30 -12.74
N ILE A 33 4.67 -18.93 -11.66
CA ILE A 33 4.38 -17.69 -10.91
C ILE A 33 5.00 -16.54 -11.68
N MET A 34 4.16 -15.70 -12.30
CA MET A 34 4.60 -14.46 -12.95
C MET A 34 5.18 -13.53 -11.88
N ALA A 35 6.32 -12.88 -12.19
CA ALA A 35 6.88 -11.86 -11.31
C ALA A 35 5.89 -10.68 -11.21
N GLU A 36 5.75 -10.10 -10.01
CA GLU A 36 4.91 -8.90 -9.85
C GLU A 36 5.51 -7.75 -10.62
N HIS A 37 4.65 -7.00 -11.30
CA HIS A 37 5.02 -5.88 -12.15
C HIS A 37 4.74 -4.55 -11.44
N ILE A 38 5.78 -3.75 -11.27
CA ILE A 38 5.73 -2.49 -10.55
C ILE A 38 5.96 -1.33 -11.51
N LEU A 39 5.07 -0.33 -11.47
CA LEU A 39 5.26 0.95 -12.15
C LEU A 39 6.00 1.90 -11.21
N VAL A 40 7.05 2.55 -11.69
CA VAL A 40 7.79 3.61 -11.00
C VAL A 40 7.75 4.87 -11.84
N VAL A 41 7.18 5.94 -11.29
CA VAL A 41 7.04 7.24 -11.96
C VAL A 41 7.77 8.29 -11.15
N ASP A 42 8.80 8.88 -11.72
CA ASP A 42 9.61 9.94 -11.11
C ASP A 42 10.33 10.67 -12.25
N ASP A 43 10.26 12.00 -12.30
CA ASP A 43 10.90 12.80 -13.35
C ASP A 43 12.43 12.84 -13.20
N GLU A 44 12.94 12.61 -12.00
CA GLU A 44 14.37 12.44 -11.74
C GLU A 44 14.81 11.03 -12.17
N LYS A 45 15.35 10.92 -13.39
CA LYS A 45 15.80 9.65 -13.99
C LYS A 45 16.71 8.85 -13.08
N ASP A 46 17.55 9.48 -12.28
CA ASP A 46 18.48 8.81 -11.37
C ASP A 46 17.73 8.17 -10.21
N ILE A 47 16.68 8.80 -9.68
CA ILE A 47 15.81 8.27 -8.64
C ILE A 47 15.00 7.10 -9.20
N ALA A 48 14.34 7.28 -10.36
CA ALA A 48 13.59 6.21 -11.02
C ALA A 48 14.45 4.97 -11.28
N ASN A 49 15.67 5.16 -11.80
CA ASN A 49 16.62 4.07 -12.04
C ASN A 49 17.10 3.42 -10.76
N LEU A 50 17.43 4.19 -9.72
CA LEU A 50 17.85 3.67 -8.42
C LEU A 50 16.77 2.76 -7.84
N VAL A 51 15.53 3.24 -7.78
CA VAL A 51 14.38 2.47 -7.30
C VAL A 51 14.18 1.20 -8.13
N ALA A 52 14.24 1.31 -9.47
CA ALA A 52 14.09 0.18 -10.37
C ALA A 52 15.17 -0.90 -10.15
N VAL A 53 16.43 -0.51 -9.93
CA VAL A 53 17.53 -1.46 -9.66
C VAL A 53 17.25 -2.23 -8.37
N TYR A 54 16.89 -1.53 -7.29
CA TYR A 54 16.61 -2.20 -6.01
C TYR A 54 15.40 -3.14 -6.09
N LEU A 55 14.32 -2.74 -6.76
CA LEU A 55 13.14 -3.59 -6.95
C LEU A 55 13.44 -4.80 -7.86
N LYS A 56 14.19 -4.61 -8.96
CA LYS A 56 14.62 -5.71 -9.83
C LYS A 56 15.51 -6.71 -9.11
N ASN A 57 16.36 -6.27 -8.18
CA ASN A 57 17.18 -7.15 -7.35
C ASN A 57 16.33 -8.06 -6.43
N GLU A 58 15.15 -7.60 -6.04
CA GLU A 58 14.18 -8.39 -5.27
C GLU A 58 13.31 -9.34 -6.14
N GLY A 59 13.48 -9.31 -7.46
CA GLY A 59 12.81 -10.21 -8.39
C GLY A 59 11.57 -9.65 -9.05
N TYR A 60 11.25 -8.37 -8.84
CA TYR A 60 10.12 -7.70 -9.48
C TYR A 60 10.41 -7.35 -10.95
N GLU A 61 9.38 -7.36 -11.78
CA GLU A 61 9.39 -6.65 -13.07
C GLU A 61 9.12 -5.17 -12.80
N VAL A 62 9.87 -4.28 -13.48
CA VAL A 62 9.74 -2.83 -13.23
C VAL A 62 9.71 -2.07 -14.54
N THR A 63 8.65 -1.30 -14.73
CA THR A 63 8.53 -0.28 -15.77
C THR A 63 8.74 1.09 -15.13
N THR A 64 9.57 1.93 -15.74
CA THR A 64 9.80 3.31 -15.31
C THR A 64 9.19 4.27 -16.29
N ALA A 65 8.56 5.34 -15.80
CA ALA A 65 8.08 6.48 -16.57
C ALA A 65 8.67 7.77 -15.98
N LEU A 66 9.02 8.74 -16.81
CA LEU A 66 9.64 10.00 -16.39
C LEU A 66 8.68 11.19 -16.47
N SER A 67 7.43 10.92 -16.84
CA SER A 67 6.37 11.92 -16.94
C SER A 67 5.01 11.27 -16.66
N GLY A 68 4.00 12.08 -16.36
CA GLY A 68 2.64 11.59 -16.20
C GLY A 68 2.05 11.06 -17.50
N THR A 69 2.38 11.69 -18.64
CA THR A 69 1.96 11.23 -19.97
C THR A 69 2.50 9.84 -20.28
N ASP A 70 3.78 9.59 -20.03
CA ASP A 70 4.38 8.26 -20.22
C ASP A 70 3.76 7.23 -19.26
N ALA A 71 3.50 7.64 -18.01
CA ALA A 71 2.86 6.79 -17.03
C ALA A 71 1.45 6.37 -17.45
N LEU A 72 0.63 7.30 -17.95
CA LEU A 72 -0.71 6.99 -18.47
C LEU A 72 -0.67 6.01 -19.63
N ALA A 73 0.25 6.19 -20.59
CA ALA A 73 0.44 5.25 -21.69
C ALA A 73 0.82 3.84 -21.21
N CYS A 74 1.65 3.74 -20.16
CA CYS A 74 2.00 2.47 -19.53
C CYS A 74 0.79 1.82 -18.84
N ILE A 75 0.00 2.59 -18.09
CA ILE A 75 -1.18 2.12 -17.34
C ILE A 75 -2.25 1.57 -18.30
N ASP A 76 -2.45 2.21 -19.44
CA ASP A 76 -3.45 1.78 -20.42
C ASP A 76 -3.02 0.53 -21.23
N SER A 77 -1.72 0.29 -21.34
CA SER A 77 -1.16 -0.82 -22.14
C SER A 77 -0.73 -2.03 -21.30
N THR A 78 -0.49 -1.86 -20.00
CA THR A 78 0.15 -2.87 -19.16
C THR A 78 -0.55 -2.97 -17.81
N ARG A 79 -0.70 -4.20 -17.32
CA ARG A 79 -1.23 -4.44 -15.98
C ARG A 79 -0.09 -4.38 -14.96
N PHE A 80 -0.31 -3.65 -13.87
CA PHE A 80 0.61 -3.55 -12.75
C PHE A 80 0.01 -4.15 -11.47
N ASP A 81 0.88 -4.56 -10.56
CA ASP A 81 0.53 -5.07 -9.24
C ASP A 81 0.75 -4.02 -8.14
N LEU A 82 1.55 -2.98 -8.44
CA LEU A 82 1.80 -1.84 -7.55
C LEU A 82 2.34 -0.66 -8.36
N ALA A 83 2.02 0.55 -7.94
CA ALA A 83 2.64 1.77 -8.46
C ALA A 83 3.37 2.55 -7.36
N VAL A 84 4.55 3.09 -7.71
CA VAL A 84 5.30 4.10 -6.95
C VAL A 84 5.25 5.38 -7.77
N LEU A 85 4.65 6.44 -7.23
CA LEU A 85 4.38 7.68 -7.97
C LEU A 85 5.02 8.87 -7.25
N ASP A 86 5.81 9.66 -7.96
CA ASP A 86 6.18 10.97 -7.46
C ASP A 86 4.98 11.92 -7.49
N VAL A 87 4.85 12.75 -6.47
CA VAL A 87 3.85 13.82 -6.41
C VAL A 87 4.16 14.90 -7.45
N MET A 88 5.41 15.29 -7.56
CA MET A 88 5.85 16.39 -8.43
C MET A 88 6.31 15.86 -9.78
N LEU A 89 5.45 15.96 -10.80
CA LEU A 89 5.80 15.60 -12.18
C LEU A 89 5.73 16.85 -13.07
N PRO A 90 6.52 16.92 -14.16
CA PRO A 90 6.64 18.13 -14.96
C PRO A 90 5.38 18.49 -15.77
N ASP A 91 4.55 17.51 -16.07
CA ASP A 91 3.39 17.63 -16.96
C ASP A 91 2.05 17.37 -16.27
N THR A 92 2.05 16.82 -15.05
CA THR A 92 0.85 16.54 -14.27
C THR A 92 1.20 16.43 -12.79
N ASP A 93 0.17 16.40 -11.93
CA ASP A 93 0.31 16.09 -10.51
C ASP A 93 0.17 14.57 -10.30
N GLY A 94 1.10 13.96 -9.56
CA GLY A 94 1.04 12.54 -9.22
C GLY A 94 -0.25 12.13 -8.51
N PHE A 95 -0.93 13.07 -7.87
CA PHE A 95 -2.26 12.85 -7.29
C PHE A 95 -3.35 12.64 -8.36
N GLN A 96 -3.28 13.37 -9.47
CA GLN A 96 -4.19 13.16 -10.59
C GLN A 96 -3.96 11.79 -11.23
N LEU A 97 -2.69 11.37 -11.33
CA LEU A 97 -2.34 10.04 -11.81
C LEU A 97 -2.87 8.95 -10.87
N CYS A 98 -2.76 9.15 -9.55
CA CYS A 98 -3.34 8.25 -8.55
C CYS A 98 -4.87 8.16 -8.70
N ALA A 99 -5.57 9.28 -8.86
CA ALA A 99 -7.02 9.32 -9.08
C ALA A 99 -7.40 8.56 -10.35
N HIS A 100 -6.68 8.77 -11.46
CA HIS A 100 -6.92 8.06 -12.72
C HIS A 100 -6.73 6.54 -12.58
N ILE A 101 -5.69 6.09 -11.87
CA ILE A 101 -5.51 4.66 -11.56
C ILE A 101 -6.71 4.13 -10.78
N ARG A 102 -7.21 4.88 -9.79
CA ARG A 102 -8.33 4.46 -8.93
C ARG A 102 -9.67 4.36 -9.62
N GLU A 103 -9.85 5.00 -10.77
CA GLU A 103 -11.04 4.81 -11.60
C GLU A 103 -11.16 3.38 -12.14
N LYS A 104 -10.03 2.71 -12.41
CA LYS A 104 -10.00 1.41 -13.07
C LYS A 104 -9.41 0.29 -12.20
N TYR A 105 -8.51 0.61 -11.27
CA TYR A 105 -7.66 -0.37 -10.59
C TYR A 105 -7.59 -0.15 -9.07
N GLN A 106 -7.44 -1.25 -8.33
CA GLN A 106 -7.33 -1.27 -6.87
C GLN A 106 -5.96 -1.77 -6.37
N TYR A 107 -4.96 -1.92 -7.25
CA TYR A 107 -3.63 -2.29 -6.78
C TYR A 107 -3.00 -1.19 -5.92
N PRO A 108 -2.09 -1.54 -4.98
CA PRO A 108 -1.52 -0.57 -4.05
C PRO A 108 -0.72 0.53 -4.75
N ILE A 109 -0.83 1.75 -4.21
CA ILE A 109 -0.10 2.93 -4.67
C ILE A 109 0.70 3.51 -3.50
N ILE A 110 2.00 3.69 -3.70
CA ILE A 110 2.92 4.39 -2.80
C ILE A 110 3.29 5.73 -3.44
N MET A 111 3.03 6.84 -2.73
CA MET A 111 3.43 8.18 -3.20
C MET A 111 4.81 8.55 -2.67
N LEU A 112 5.65 9.13 -3.51
CA LEU A 112 6.89 9.81 -3.11
C LEU A 112 6.61 11.30 -2.97
N THR A 113 7.00 11.92 -1.84
CA THR A 113 6.69 13.33 -1.55
C THR A 113 7.88 14.05 -0.93
N ALA A 114 8.02 15.35 -1.16
CA ALA A 114 9.05 16.15 -0.54
C ALA A 114 8.83 16.34 0.97
N LYS A 115 9.91 16.55 1.72
CA LYS A 115 9.87 16.78 3.16
C LYS A 115 9.28 18.18 3.45
N GLY A 116 8.15 18.24 4.16
CA GLY A 116 7.52 19.50 4.59
C GLY A 116 6.08 19.72 4.16
N GLU A 117 5.61 18.98 3.20
CA GLU A 117 4.25 19.11 2.65
C GLU A 117 3.27 18.19 3.39
N ALA A 118 3.04 18.50 4.68
CA ALA A 118 2.04 17.78 5.47
C ALA A 118 0.63 17.86 4.85
N HIS A 119 0.34 18.92 4.07
CA HIS A 119 -0.90 19.07 3.31
C HIS A 119 -0.97 18.08 2.14
N ASP A 120 0.15 17.76 1.51
CA ASP A 120 0.18 16.82 0.37
C ASP A 120 -0.06 15.38 0.83
N LYS A 121 0.44 15.02 2.02
CA LYS A 121 0.11 13.71 2.62
C LYS A 121 -1.40 13.56 2.87
N ILE A 122 -2.07 14.63 3.30
CA ILE A 122 -3.52 14.63 3.52
C ILE A 122 -4.26 14.58 2.19
N ASN A 123 -3.83 15.37 1.20
CA ASN A 123 -4.46 15.41 -0.12
C ASN A 123 -4.33 14.10 -0.87
N GLY A 124 -3.18 13.49 -0.87
CA GLY A 124 -2.94 12.28 -1.64
C GLY A 124 -3.55 11.02 -1.04
N LEU A 125 -3.53 10.85 0.29
CA LEU A 125 -4.32 9.80 0.94
C LEU A 125 -5.81 10.03 0.70
N THR A 126 -6.21 11.30 0.57
CA THR A 126 -7.56 11.69 0.16
C THR A 126 -7.89 11.23 -1.27
N LEU A 127 -6.92 11.05 -2.14
CA LEU A 127 -7.10 10.58 -3.52
C LEU A 127 -6.89 9.06 -3.72
N GLY A 128 -6.67 8.31 -2.62
CA GLY A 128 -6.66 6.85 -2.66
C GLY A 128 -5.28 6.18 -2.67
N ALA A 129 -4.21 6.88 -2.33
CA ALA A 129 -2.91 6.25 -2.09
C ALA A 129 -2.95 5.37 -0.82
N ASP A 130 -2.17 4.29 -0.82
CA ASP A 130 -2.11 3.32 0.29
C ASP A 130 -0.97 3.61 1.26
N ASP A 131 0.10 4.27 0.81
CA ASP A 131 1.26 4.63 1.63
C ASP A 131 2.00 5.85 1.06
N TYR A 132 2.89 6.44 1.89
CA TYR A 132 3.71 7.60 1.56
C TYR A 132 5.14 7.42 2.01
N VAL A 133 6.08 7.82 1.17
CA VAL A 133 7.50 7.88 1.46
C VAL A 133 8.01 9.29 1.20
N THR A 134 8.66 9.89 2.19
CA THR A 134 9.21 11.25 2.05
C THR A 134 10.61 11.23 1.46
N LYS A 135 10.86 12.05 0.45
CA LYS A 135 12.20 12.32 -0.10
C LYS A 135 12.98 13.24 0.89
N PRO A 136 14.27 12.99 1.16
CA PRO A 136 15.04 11.84 0.70
C PRO A 136 14.71 10.57 1.50
N PHE A 137 14.70 9.42 0.84
CA PHE A 137 14.41 8.12 1.44
C PHE A 137 15.57 7.13 1.24
N LEU A 138 15.61 6.11 2.07
CA LEU A 138 16.51 4.98 1.87
C LEU A 138 15.87 3.99 0.89
N PRO A 139 16.56 3.56 -0.20
CA PRO A 139 15.99 2.62 -1.16
C PRO A 139 15.47 1.32 -0.50
N LEU A 140 16.16 0.83 0.54
CA LEU A 140 15.72 -0.34 1.30
C LEU A 140 14.43 -0.11 2.08
N GLU A 141 14.16 1.12 2.54
CA GLU A 141 12.89 1.47 3.16
C GLU A 141 11.74 1.37 2.15
N LEU A 142 11.91 1.94 0.96
CA LEU A 142 10.92 1.84 -0.11
C LEU A 142 10.66 0.39 -0.51
N VAL A 143 11.70 -0.42 -0.66
CA VAL A 143 11.58 -1.86 -0.95
C VAL A 143 10.78 -2.60 0.13
N ALA A 144 11.05 -2.32 1.40
CA ALA A 144 10.31 -2.93 2.51
C ALA A 144 8.81 -2.58 2.45
N ARG A 145 8.47 -1.32 2.13
CA ARG A 145 7.09 -0.84 1.97
C ARG A 145 6.41 -1.49 0.76
N VAL A 146 7.10 -1.58 -0.38
CA VAL A 146 6.59 -2.28 -1.58
C VAL A 146 6.27 -3.74 -1.24
N LYS A 147 7.17 -4.46 -0.57
CA LYS A 147 6.93 -5.84 -0.13
C LYS A 147 5.73 -5.95 0.80
N ALA A 148 5.60 -5.05 1.75
CA ALA A 148 4.49 -5.03 2.70
C ALA A 148 3.14 -4.78 1.99
N GLN A 149 3.09 -3.84 1.04
CA GLN A 149 1.89 -3.53 0.27
C GLN A 149 1.49 -4.70 -0.65
N LEU A 150 2.43 -5.29 -1.39
CA LEU A 150 2.17 -6.45 -2.26
C LEU A 150 1.71 -7.66 -1.46
N ARG A 151 2.34 -7.96 -0.30
CA ARG A 151 1.93 -9.04 0.59
C ARG A 151 0.50 -8.84 1.08
N ARG A 152 0.12 -7.62 1.44
CA ARG A 152 -1.24 -7.26 1.86
C ARG A 152 -2.23 -7.43 0.72
N TYR A 153 -1.90 -6.93 -0.46
CA TYR A 153 -2.72 -7.06 -1.66
C TYR A 153 -2.93 -8.51 -2.07
N LYS A 154 -1.89 -9.35 -1.97
CA LYS A 154 -2.02 -10.80 -2.20
C LYS A 154 -2.92 -11.49 -1.16
N ARG A 155 -2.74 -11.14 0.13
CA ARG A 155 -3.63 -11.65 1.19
C ARG A 155 -5.06 -11.17 0.99
N TYR A 156 -5.23 -9.97 0.49
CA TYR A 156 -6.52 -9.40 0.11
C TYR A 156 -7.17 -10.19 -1.04
N ASN A 157 -6.41 -10.67 -2.01
CA ASN A 157 -6.89 -11.41 -3.17
C ASN A 157 -6.77 -12.94 -3.04
N ALA A 158 -6.23 -13.46 -1.93
CA ALA A 158 -6.10 -14.89 -1.71
C ALA A 158 -7.47 -15.53 -1.37
N PRO A 159 -7.81 -16.69 -1.96
CA PRO A 159 -9.01 -17.40 -1.55
C PRO A 159 -8.91 -17.82 -0.08
N VAL A 160 -9.84 -17.34 0.74
CA VAL A 160 -9.92 -17.70 2.16
C VAL A 160 -10.83 -18.92 2.28
N THR A 161 -10.43 -19.91 3.11
CA THR A 161 -11.12 -21.19 3.25
C THR A 161 -12.39 -21.12 4.11
N GLU A 162 -12.62 -20.00 4.81
CA GLU A 162 -13.83 -19.78 5.60
C GLU A 162 -14.48 -18.45 5.26
N ASP A 163 -15.76 -18.50 4.90
CA ASP A 163 -16.58 -17.31 4.65
C ASP A 163 -16.94 -16.62 5.98
N VAL A 164 -16.12 -15.65 6.38
CA VAL A 164 -16.45 -14.80 7.52
C VAL A 164 -17.16 -13.56 7.01
N LEU A 165 -18.48 -13.50 7.22
CA LEU A 165 -19.29 -12.33 6.99
C LEU A 165 -19.31 -11.46 8.24
N LEU A 166 -18.81 -10.23 8.12
CA LEU A 166 -18.93 -9.19 9.15
C LEU A 166 -20.07 -8.27 8.75
N GLN A 167 -21.00 -8.01 9.66
CA GLN A 167 -22.21 -7.22 9.37
C GLN A 167 -22.47 -6.19 10.47
N ASN A 168 -22.83 -4.97 10.07
CA ASN A 168 -23.29 -3.92 10.98
C ASN A 168 -24.20 -2.94 10.22
N ARG A 169 -25.46 -2.76 10.67
CA ARG A 169 -26.38 -1.72 10.18
C ARG A 169 -26.45 -1.54 8.65
N GLY A 170 -26.53 -2.64 7.90
CA GLY A 170 -26.57 -2.63 6.43
C GLY A 170 -25.18 -2.63 5.76
N LEU A 171 -24.11 -2.49 6.52
CA LEU A 171 -22.76 -2.76 6.06
C LEU A 171 -22.53 -4.27 6.11
N VAL A 172 -22.14 -4.86 4.99
CA VAL A 172 -21.81 -6.28 4.87
C VAL A 172 -20.43 -6.42 4.24
N MET A 173 -19.53 -7.11 4.92
CA MET A 173 -18.18 -7.35 4.46
C MET A 173 -17.91 -8.86 4.41
N ASN A 174 -17.67 -9.39 3.21
CA ASN A 174 -17.20 -10.76 3.03
C ASN A 174 -15.67 -10.75 3.01
N THR A 175 -15.07 -11.38 4.02
CA THR A 175 -13.61 -11.38 4.18
C THR A 175 -12.91 -12.36 3.26
N SER A 176 -13.64 -13.28 2.63
CA SER A 176 -13.12 -14.28 1.69
C SER A 176 -13.08 -13.75 0.26
N THR A 177 -14.18 -13.13 -0.17
CA THR A 177 -14.28 -12.55 -1.53
C THR A 177 -13.81 -11.10 -1.60
N HIS A 178 -13.50 -10.48 -0.43
CA HIS A 178 -13.14 -9.07 -0.29
C HIS A 178 -14.17 -8.09 -0.86
N VAL A 179 -15.42 -8.52 -0.91
CA VAL A 179 -16.55 -7.68 -1.30
C VAL A 179 -17.08 -6.98 -0.06
N CYS A 180 -17.31 -5.69 -0.17
CA CYS A 180 -17.97 -4.89 0.84
C CYS A 180 -19.17 -4.18 0.20
N THR A 181 -20.32 -4.23 0.87
CA THR A 181 -21.53 -3.52 0.43
C THR A 181 -22.11 -2.71 1.59
N LEU A 182 -22.76 -1.62 1.26
CA LEU A 182 -23.53 -0.81 2.21
C LEU A 182 -24.95 -0.64 1.68
N ASN A 183 -25.93 -1.19 2.40
CA ASN A 183 -27.34 -1.26 1.97
C ASN A 183 -27.42 -1.87 0.55
N GLU A 184 -26.74 -3.00 0.34
CA GLU A 184 -26.67 -3.74 -0.94
C GLU A 184 -25.90 -3.05 -2.07
N VAL A 185 -25.45 -1.80 -1.87
CA VAL A 185 -24.64 -1.07 -2.85
C VAL A 185 -23.16 -1.41 -2.66
N PRO A 186 -22.43 -1.83 -3.70
CA PRO A 186 -20.99 -2.11 -3.59
C PRO A 186 -20.19 -0.89 -3.15
N LEU A 187 -19.29 -1.09 -2.18
CA LEU A 187 -18.30 -0.11 -1.73
C LEU A 187 -16.94 -0.45 -2.34
N ALA A 188 -16.44 0.42 -3.22
CA ALA A 188 -15.10 0.30 -3.80
C ALA A 188 -14.04 0.73 -2.78
N LEU A 189 -13.57 -0.22 -1.97
CA LEU A 189 -12.52 0.02 -0.95
C LEU A 189 -11.15 -0.34 -1.48
N THR A 190 -10.14 0.50 -1.15
CA THR A 190 -8.74 0.09 -1.35
C THR A 190 -8.37 -1.04 -0.37
N PRO A 191 -7.30 -1.82 -0.62
CA PRO A 191 -6.85 -2.86 0.30
C PRO A 191 -6.64 -2.36 1.73
N THR A 192 -6.11 -1.15 1.89
CA THR A 192 -5.87 -0.53 3.20
C THR A 192 -7.18 -0.14 3.90
N GLU A 193 -8.11 0.48 3.17
CA GLU A 193 -9.44 0.84 3.70
C GLU A 193 -10.23 -0.40 4.14
N PHE A 194 -10.19 -1.46 3.31
CA PHE A 194 -10.82 -2.74 3.65
C PHE A 194 -10.22 -3.35 4.92
N ALA A 195 -8.89 -3.34 5.05
CA ALA A 195 -8.21 -3.86 6.23
C ALA A 195 -8.56 -3.06 7.50
N ILE A 196 -8.63 -1.74 7.42
CA ILE A 196 -9.02 -0.88 8.54
C ILE A 196 -10.47 -1.17 8.95
N LEU A 197 -11.39 -1.18 7.98
CA LEU A 197 -12.80 -1.45 8.24
C LEU A 197 -13.02 -2.84 8.84
N LYS A 198 -12.29 -3.86 8.36
CA LYS A 198 -12.29 -5.21 8.93
C LYS A 198 -11.88 -5.22 10.40
N VAL A 199 -10.78 -4.52 10.75
CA VAL A 199 -10.31 -4.43 12.15
C VAL A 199 -11.39 -3.81 13.04
N LEU A 200 -12.04 -2.75 12.57
CA LEU A 200 -13.10 -2.07 13.33
C LEU A 200 -14.33 -2.96 13.51
N LEU A 201 -14.78 -3.65 12.46
CA LEU A 201 -15.92 -4.58 12.52
C LEU A 201 -15.64 -5.78 13.41
N GLN A 202 -14.43 -6.34 13.39
CA GLN A 202 -14.04 -7.44 14.29
C GLN A 202 -14.00 -7.02 15.76
N ASN A 203 -13.86 -5.72 16.04
CA ASN A 203 -13.85 -5.14 17.37
C ASN A 203 -15.10 -4.28 17.64
N GLU A 204 -16.22 -4.64 17.05
CA GLU A 204 -17.49 -3.93 17.19
C GLU A 204 -17.86 -3.69 18.66
N GLY A 205 -18.24 -2.45 18.98
CA GLY A 205 -18.54 -2.01 20.35
C GLY A 205 -17.31 -1.61 21.17
N ALA A 206 -16.08 -1.92 20.75
CA ALA A 206 -14.85 -1.55 21.43
C ALA A 206 -14.14 -0.37 20.72
N VAL A 207 -13.39 0.42 21.50
CA VAL A 207 -12.53 1.47 20.95
C VAL A 207 -11.20 0.85 20.52
N VAL A 208 -10.81 1.04 19.27
CA VAL A 208 -9.53 0.59 18.72
C VAL A 208 -8.65 1.82 18.47
N SER A 209 -7.47 1.85 19.10
CA SER A 209 -6.54 2.97 18.91
C SER A 209 -5.95 2.97 17.50
N ALA A 210 -5.57 4.16 17.00
CA ALA A 210 -4.89 4.27 15.71
C ALA A 210 -3.60 3.44 15.66
N GLU A 211 -2.86 3.37 16.78
CA GLU A 211 -1.68 2.52 16.91
C GLU A 211 -2.03 1.03 16.80
N SER A 212 -3.11 0.58 17.46
CA SER A 212 -3.55 -0.81 17.39
C SER A 212 -4.00 -1.19 15.98
N ILE A 213 -4.76 -0.32 15.31
CA ILE A 213 -5.14 -0.50 13.90
C ILE A 213 -3.87 -0.63 13.05
N PHE A 214 -2.92 0.31 13.22
CA PHE A 214 -1.67 0.31 12.48
C PHE A 214 -0.90 -0.99 12.69
N ARG A 215 -0.63 -1.39 13.92
CA ARG A 215 0.13 -2.61 14.25
C ARG A 215 -0.53 -3.89 13.72
N THR A 216 -1.85 -3.92 13.67
CA THR A 216 -2.59 -5.07 13.12
C THR A 216 -2.40 -5.15 11.60
N ILE A 217 -2.38 -4.02 10.92
CA ILE A 217 -2.29 -3.95 9.46
C ILE A 217 -0.82 -3.98 9.01
N TRP A 218 0.09 -3.33 9.75
CA TRP A 218 1.54 -3.20 9.47
C TRP A 218 2.40 -3.74 10.62
N PRO A 219 2.37 -5.04 10.91
CA PRO A 219 3.04 -5.60 12.10
C PRO A 219 4.57 -5.48 12.07
N GLU A 220 5.17 -5.33 10.89
CA GLU A 220 6.63 -5.23 10.70
C GLU A 220 7.11 -3.76 10.63
N GLU A 221 6.21 -2.80 10.69
CA GLU A 221 6.53 -1.37 10.60
C GLU A 221 6.46 -0.69 11.98
N HIS A 222 7.33 0.31 12.19
CA HIS A 222 7.26 1.11 13.41
C HIS A 222 6.13 2.14 13.31
N TYR A 223 5.25 2.14 14.33
CA TYR A 223 4.23 3.16 14.45
C TYR A 223 4.86 4.53 14.71
N THR A 224 4.49 5.52 13.92
CA THR A 224 4.79 6.94 14.15
C THR A 224 3.48 7.72 14.24
N LYS A 225 3.45 8.79 15.04
CA LYS A 225 2.22 9.62 15.21
C LYS A 225 1.74 10.28 13.91
N ASN A 226 2.55 10.27 12.86
CA ASN A 226 2.21 10.82 11.54
C ASN A 226 1.57 9.77 10.61
N ASN A 227 1.16 8.63 11.14
CA ASN A 227 0.57 7.57 10.34
C ASN A 227 -0.83 7.94 9.87
N SER A 228 -1.10 7.51 8.66
CA SER A 228 -2.23 7.92 7.82
C SER A 228 -3.60 7.33 8.20
N ILE A 229 -3.75 6.66 9.36
CA ILE A 229 -5.02 6.03 9.77
C ILE A 229 -6.19 7.01 9.72
N SER A 230 -6.00 8.23 10.24
CA SER A 230 -7.06 9.24 10.26
C SER A 230 -7.55 9.62 8.85
N VAL A 231 -6.66 9.59 7.88
CA VAL A 231 -7.00 9.93 6.49
C VAL A 231 -7.77 8.79 5.83
N HIS A 232 -7.36 7.54 6.05
CA HIS A 232 -8.13 6.37 5.58
C HIS A 232 -9.52 6.29 6.25
N ILE A 233 -9.61 6.62 7.54
CA ILE A 233 -10.92 6.74 8.23
C ILE A 233 -11.80 7.81 7.59
N ARG A 234 -11.22 8.98 7.26
CA ARG A 234 -11.95 10.03 6.54
C ARG A 234 -12.46 9.51 5.20
N LYS A 235 -11.63 8.80 4.42
CA LYS A 235 -12.01 8.22 3.14
C LYS A 235 -13.10 7.15 3.27
N LEU A 236 -12.99 6.29 4.26
CA LEU A 236 -14.05 5.33 4.56
C LEU A 236 -15.37 6.05 4.82
N ARG A 237 -15.38 7.10 5.63
CA ARG A 237 -16.59 7.91 5.88
C ARG A 237 -17.15 8.53 4.60
N GLU A 238 -16.29 9.13 3.78
CA GLU A 238 -16.71 9.70 2.49
C GLU A 238 -17.38 8.65 1.60
N LYS A 239 -16.78 7.48 1.45
CA LYS A 239 -17.34 6.37 0.65
C LYS A 239 -18.62 5.79 1.25
N MET A 240 -18.75 5.76 2.57
CA MET A 240 -19.92 5.27 3.29
C MET A 240 -21.01 6.36 3.46
N ASN A 241 -20.75 7.59 3.01
CA ASN A 241 -21.59 8.76 3.28
C ASN A 241 -21.87 8.91 4.80
N ASP A 242 -20.83 8.69 5.62
CA ASP A 242 -20.89 8.71 7.09
C ASP A 242 -20.41 10.07 7.62
N SER A 243 -21.30 10.83 8.25
CA SER A 243 -21.00 12.17 8.74
C SER A 243 -19.97 12.14 9.87
N PHE A 244 -19.02 13.07 9.85
CA PHE A 244 -18.08 13.26 10.96
C PHE A 244 -18.77 13.78 12.23
N GLU A 245 -19.73 14.68 12.09
CA GLU A 245 -20.43 15.33 13.22
C GLU A 245 -21.45 14.40 13.87
N ASN A 246 -22.13 13.60 13.05
CA ASN A 246 -23.13 12.62 13.51
C ASN A 246 -22.87 11.25 12.85
N PRO A 247 -21.80 10.53 13.26
CA PRO A 247 -21.39 9.30 12.61
C PRO A 247 -22.39 8.18 12.89
N LYS A 248 -22.81 7.52 11.81
CA LYS A 248 -23.70 6.36 11.86
C LYS A 248 -22.89 5.06 12.03
N TYR A 249 -21.69 5.01 11.45
CA TYR A 249 -20.85 3.81 11.42
C TYR A 249 -19.56 3.98 12.23
N ILE A 250 -18.66 4.88 11.80
CA ILE A 250 -17.34 5.02 12.41
C ILE A 250 -17.32 6.25 13.34
N ARG A 251 -17.31 6.01 14.64
CA ARG A 251 -17.23 7.06 15.66
C ARG A 251 -15.77 7.32 16.03
N THR A 252 -15.38 8.60 16.09
CA THR A 252 -14.10 9.02 16.70
C THR A 252 -14.28 9.15 18.21
N VAL A 253 -13.42 8.46 18.95
CA VAL A 253 -13.30 8.65 20.42
C VAL A 253 -12.02 9.43 20.65
N TRP A 254 -12.20 10.74 20.93
CA TRP A 254 -11.10 11.69 21.02
C TRP A 254 -10.01 11.24 21.99
N GLY A 255 -8.74 11.31 21.57
CA GLY A 255 -7.60 10.86 22.35
C GLY A 255 -7.43 9.35 22.47
N CYS A 256 -8.43 8.54 22.07
CA CYS A 256 -8.42 7.07 22.22
C CYS A 256 -8.35 6.32 20.91
N GLY A 257 -9.15 6.71 19.88
CA GLY A 257 -9.18 6.00 18.60
C GLY A 257 -10.53 6.03 17.91
N TYR A 258 -10.90 4.89 17.31
CA TYR A 258 -12.11 4.75 16.49
C TYR A 258 -12.91 3.54 16.95
N LYS A 259 -14.21 3.58 16.69
CA LYS A 259 -15.16 2.56 17.14
C LYS A 259 -16.30 2.43 16.12
N ILE A 260 -16.76 1.20 15.88
CA ILE A 260 -18.07 0.92 15.29
C ILE A 260 -19.03 0.53 16.43
N GLU A 261 -20.18 1.21 16.53
CA GLU A 261 -21.18 0.89 17.54
C GLU A 261 -21.92 -0.41 17.18
N LYS A 262 -22.34 -1.17 18.19
CA LYS A 262 -23.16 -2.37 18.00
C LYS A 262 -24.54 -2.05 17.45
#